data_e724c8334e3d7479b2f9dc8be39155f1
#
_entry.id   e724c8334e3d7479b2f9dc8be39155f1
#
_cell.length_a   1.000
_cell.length_b   1.000
_cell.length_c   1.000
_cell.angle_alpha   90.00
_cell.angle_beta   90.00
_cell.angle_gamma   90.00
#
_symmetry.space_group_name_H-M   'P 1'
#
loop_
_entity.id
_entity.type
_entity.pdbx_description
1 polymer ?
#
loop_
_entity_poly.entity_id
_entity_poly.type
_entity_poly.pdbx_seq_one_letter_code
_entity_poly.pdbx_strand_id
1 'polypeptide(L)'
;LTGLLNRQHFMACLERAIGAGSRLNRSSLLIVRVVDLKQLDRRAGREQADCVLRSVAQSLSAYAQRVPHCLAGRLNGADFALLLPVGEMAHDTAHVLAKALQVPLSMIEPGAQVAIGAAELVHPVLPGHALALADEALAQSEADRPFSVVVASQPTKRAPRGECEWRVIIAEALEECRVALEPHPVHTPDGRLLHLECSVQLQLSDGTASTDTRWLAFAERSQLRPGVDGRAIQLALEAITLDRQRRSVSVAGQSLASVD
;
A
#
# COMPACT_ATOMS: atom_id res chain seq x y z
N LEU A 1 -23.01 19.72 -3.96
CA LEU A 1 -23.51 18.70 -3.03
C LEU A 1 -22.71 18.67 -1.72
N THR A 2 -21.38 18.74 -1.75
CA THR A 2 -20.50 18.52 -0.59
C THR A 2 -19.79 19.77 -0.06
N GLY A 3 -19.69 20.86 -0.82
CA GLY A 3 -18.97 22.09 -0.42
C GLY A 3 -17.44 21.96 -0.37
N LEU A 4 -16.88 20.77 -0.63
CA LEU A 4 -15.44 20.53 -0.68
C LEU A 4 -14.83 20.94 -2.02
N LEU A 5 -13.50 21.04 -2.09
CA LEU A 5 -12.79 21.23 -3.34
C LEU A 5 -13.15 20.12 -4.32
N ASN A 6 -13.38 20.47 -5.59
CA ASN A 6 -13.49 19.46 -6.63
C ASN A 6 -12.12 18.87 -6.95
N ARG A 7 -12.10 17.74 -7.68
CA ARG A 7 -10.86 17.03 -8.04
C ARG A 7 -9.80 17.95 -8.64
N GLN A 8 -10.17 18.77 -9.61
CA GLN A 8 -9.24 19.65 -10.32
C GLN A 8 -8.60 20.68 -9.38
N HIS A 9 -9.39 21.33 -8.55
CA HIS A 9 -8.91 22.28 -7.55
C HIS A 9 -8.06 21.61 -6.47
N PHE A 10 -8.51 20.46 -5.98
CA PHE A 10 -7.75 19.68 -4.99
C PHE A 10 -6.37 19.30 -5.53
N MET A 11 -6.30 18.79 -6.77
CA MET A 11 -5.03 18.41 -7.41
C MET A 11 -4.07 19.58 -7.57
N ALA A 12 -4.57 20.75 -8.01
CA ALA A 12 -3.76 21.96 -8.14
C ALA A 12 -3.23 22.48 -6.78
N CYS A 13 -4.03 22.37 -5.72
CA CYS A 13 -3.62 22.72 -4.36
C CYS A 13 -2.63 21.69 -3.80
N LEU A 14 -2.86 20.39 -4.02
CA LEU A 14 -1.97 19.31 -3.64
C LEU A 14 -0.59 19.49 -4.26
N GLU A 15 -0.51 19.74 -5.57
CA GLU A 15 0.76 19.95 -6.28
C GLU A 15 1.58 21.11 -5.68
N ARG A 16 0.92 22.22 -5.35
CA ARG A 16 1.59 23.35 -4.69
C ARG A 16 2.04 23.03 -3.26
N ALA A 17 1.26 22.22 -2.55
CA ALA A 17 1.54 21.90 -1.15
C ALA A 17 2.69 20.88 -0.98
N ILE A 18 2.85 19.94 -1.91
CA ILE A 18 3.81 18.83 -1.78
C ILE A 18 4.94 18.83 -2.83
N GLY A 19 4.88 19.74 -3.82
CA GLY A 19 5.87 19.85 -4.89
C GLY A 19 7.22 20.47 -4.46
N ALA A 20 8.13 20.61 -5.41
CA ALA A 20 9.50 21.10 -5.17
C ALA A 20 9.60 22.50 -4.55
N GLY A 21 8.57 23.32 -4.67
CA GLY A 21 8.49 24.66 -4.04
C GLY A 21 7.83 24.67 -2.66
N SER A 22 7.48 23.54 -2.11
CA SER A 22 6.85 23.44 -0.81
C SER A 22 7.79 23.85 0.32
N ARG A 23 7.27 24.59 1.29
CA ARG A 23 7.96 24.87 2.55
C ARG A 23 7.79 23.76 3.59
N LEU A 24 6.94 22.79 3.30
CA LEU A 24 6.69 21.65 4.18
C LEU A 24 7.74 20.57 3.89
N ASN A 25 8.25 19.94 4.93
CA ASN A 25 9.15 18.78 4.80
C ASN A 25 8.36 17.46 4.78
N ARG A 26 7.21 17.42 5.45
CA ARG A 26 6.34 16.25 5.57
C ARG A 26 4.88 16.66 5.56
N SER A 27 4.02 15.76 5.14
CA SER A 27 2.55 15.87 5.21
C SER A 27 1.92 14.49 5.29
N SER A 28 0.63 14.44 5.60
CA SER A 28 -0.15 13.20 5.59
C SER A 28 -1.32 13.34 4.62
N LEU A 29 -1.50 12.36 3.73
CA LEU A 29 -2.60 12.31 2.77
C LEU A 29 -3.51 11.15 3.11
N LEU A 30 -4.80 11.41 3.25
CA LEU A 30 -5.84 10.41 3.47
C LEU A 30 -6.79 10.37 2.28
N ILE A 31 -7.21 9.17 1.89
CA ILE A 31 -8.35 8.95 0.98
C ILE A 31 -9.42 8.19 1.74
N VAL A 32 -10.63 8.73 1.72
CA VAL A 32 -11.83 8.14 2.35
C VAL A 32 -12.80 7.73 1.25
N ARG A 33 -13.15 6.47 1.17
CA ARG A 33 -14.09 5.91 0.21
C ARG A 33 -15.37 5.46 0.90
N VAL A 34 -16.52 5.88 0.38
CA VAL A 34 -17.79 5.23 0.71
C VAL A 34 -17.85 3.93 -0.07
N VAL A 35 -17.81 2.80 0.67
CA VAL A 35 -17.77 1.47 0.07
C VAL A 35 -19.10 1.15 -0.58
N ASP A 36 -19.06 0.51 -1.75
CA ASP A 36 -20.24 0.06 -2.49
C ASP A 36 -21.35 1.10 -2.67
N LEU A 37 -20.99 2.36 -2.95
CA LEU A 37 -21.93 3.47 -3.12
C LEU A 37 -23.08 3.12 -4.10
N LYS A 38 -22.80 2.36 -5.16
CA LYS A 38 -23.85 1.93 -6.12
C LYS A 38 -24.86 0.97 -5.48
N GLN A 39 -24.39 0.08 -4.62
CA GLN A 39 -25.26 -0.86 -3.89
C GLN A 39 -26.05 -0.11 -2.81
N LEU A 40 -25.42 0.85 -2.13
CA LEU A 40 -26.08 1.74 -1.19
C LEU A 40 -27.23 2.51 -1.88
N ASP A 41 -26.97 3.10 -3.04
CA ASP A 41 -27.95 3.84 -3.86
C ASP A 41 -29.15 2.94 -4.26
N ARG A 42 -28.86 1.70 -4.67
CA ARG A 42 -29.91 0.73 -5.04
C ARG A 42 -30.77 0.27 -3.83
N ARG A 43 -30.15 0.10 -2.67
CA ARG A 43 -30.81 -0.44 -1.47
C ARG A 43 -31.57 0.64 -0.70
N ALA A 44 -30.93 1.76 -0.44
CA ALA A 44 -31.47 2.83 0.42
C ALA A 44 -32.04 4.00 -0.36
N GLY A 45 -31.79 4.07 -1.68
CA GLY A 45 -32.19 5.16 -2.54
C GLY A 45 -31.18 6.30 -2.56
N ARG A 46 -31.25 7.10 -3.64
CA ARG A 46 -30.31 8.18 -3.93
C ARG A 46 -30.25 9.25 -2.86
N GLU A 47 -31.37 9.55 -2.22
CA GLU A 47 -31.43 10.57 -1.17
C GLU A 47 -30.61 10.17 0.05
N GLN A 48 -30.69 8.90 0.48
CA GLN A 48 -29.90 8.37 1.59
C GLN A 48 -28.41 8.28 1.22
N ALA A 49 -28.09 7.83 0.02
CA ALA A 49 -26.72 7.84 -0.48
C ALA A 49 -26.13 9.26 -0.48
N ASP A 50 -26.89 10.26 -0.89
CA ASP A 50 -26.49 11.66 -0.85
C ASP A 50 -26.33 12.20 0.59
N CYS A 51 -27.13 11.69 1.54
CA CYS A 51 -26.98 12.01 2.96
C CYS A 51 -25.68 11.45 3.52
N VAL A 52 -25.32 10.21 3.18
CA VAL A 52 -24.05 9.58 3.56
C VAL A 52 -22.87 10.39 3.01
N LEU A 53 -22.89 10.73 1.72
CA LEU A 53 -21.82 11.53 1.10
C LEU A 53 -21.70 12.93 1.73
N ARG A 54 -22.81 13.56 2.08
CA ARG A 54 -22.80 14.86 2.79
C ARG A 54 -22.22 14.74 4.20
N SER A 55 -22.54 13.69 4.93
CA SER A 55 -22.01 13.43 6.28
C SER A 55 -20.48 13.24 6.25
N VAL A 56 -19.96 12.46 5.31
CA VAL A 56 -18.50 12.32 5.11
C VAL A 56 -17.88 13.68 4.80
N ALA A 57 -18.46 14.42 3.85
CA ALA A 57 -17.94 15.73 3.46
C ALA A 57 -17.95 16.75 4.61
N GLN A 58 -19.00 16.77 5.44
CA GLN A 58 -19.09 17.64 6.62
C GLN A 58 -17.99 17.32 7.63
N SER A 59 -17.72 16.05 7.88
CA SER A 59 -16.64 15.62 8.79
C SER A 59 -15.28 16.08 8.31
N LEU A 60 -14.99 15.92 7.01
CA LEU A 60 -13.73 16.38 6.41
C LEU A 60 -13.63 17.90 6.39
N SER A 61 -14.71 18.60 6.09
CA SER A 61 -14.77 20.06 6.11
C SER A 61 -14.52 20.62 7.52
N ALA A 62 -15.16 20.03 8.53
CA ALA A 62 -14.96 20.42 9.93
C ALA A 62 -13.50 20.22 10.38
N TYR A 63 -12.85 19.17 9.91
CA TYR A 63 -11.44 18.94 10.16
C TYR A 63 -10.57 19.99 9.46
N ALA A 64 -10.80 20.25 8.17
CA ALA A 64 -10.05 21.24 7.39
C ALA A 64 -10.20 22.66 7.92
N GLN A 65 -11.33 23.00 8.53
CA GLN A 65 -11.54 24.32 9.15
C GLN A 65 -10.74 24.50 10.46
N ARG A 66 -10.43 23.42 11.16
CA ARG A 66 -9.70 23.46 12.44
C ARG A 66 -8.19 23.40 12.28
N VAL A 67 -7.70 22.81 11.20
CA VAL A 67 -6.26 22.64 10.93
C VAL A 67 -5.85 23.63 9.83
N PRO A 68 -5.02 24.63 10.14
CA PRO A 68 -4.53 25.58 9.15
C PRO A 68 -3.85 24.87 7.96
N HIS A 69 -4.12 25.35 6.75
CA HIS A 69 -3.58 24.79 5.50
C HIS A 69 -3.97 23.34 5.19
N CYS A 70 -4.89 22.75 5.91
CA CYS A 70 -5.49 21.47 5.58
C CYS A 70 -6.36 21.61 4.33
N LEU A 71 -6.28 20.63 3.43
CA LEU A 71 -7.08 20.63 2.20
C LEU A 71 -8.04 19.44 2.23
N ALA A 72 -9.33 19.71 2.00
CA ALA A 72 -10.34 18.67 1.84
C ALA A 72 -10.98 18.77 0.46
N GLY A 73 -11.07 17.64 -0.25
CA GLY A 73 -11.61 17.59 -1.61
C GLY A 73 -12.39 16.32 -1.88
N ARG A 74 -13.25 16.37 -2.90
CA ARG A 74 -13.93 15.20 -3.45
C ARG A 74 -13.25 14.81 -4.77
N LEU A 75 -12.68 13.61 -4.82
CA LEU A 75 -11.92 13.12 -5.97
C LEU A 75 -12.83 12.55 -7.06
N ASN A 76 -13.87 11.85 -6.64
CA ASN A 76 -14.87 11.26 -7.56
C ASN A 76 -16.22 11.05 -6.84
N GLY A 77 -17.07 10.16 -7.38
CA GLY A 77 -18.39 9.85 -6.82
C GLY A 77 -18.37 9.39 -5.37
N ALA A 78 -17.43 8.54 -5.01
CA ALA A 78 -17.34 7.86 -3.70
C ALA A 78 -16.12 8.31 -2.88
N ASP A 79 -15.09 8.90 -3.49
CA ASP A 79 -13.80 9.15 -2.88
C ASP A 79 -13.62 10.62 -2.49
N PHE A 80 -13.14 10.79 -1.29
CA PHE A 80 -12.75 12.07 -0.70
C PHE A 80 -11.28 12.03 -0.32
N ALA A 81 -10.63 13.20 -0.31
CA ALA A 81 -9.24 13.32 0.12
C ALA A 81 -9.09 14.40 1.19
N LEU A 82 -8.16 14.18 2.09
CA LEU A 82 -7.73 15.11 3.13
C LEU A 82 -6.21 15.19 3.14
N LEU A 83 -5.63 16.37 2.89
CA LEU A 83 -4.20 16.62 3.04
C LEU A 83 -3.96 17.42 4.32
N LEU A 84 -3.15 16.85 5.21
CA LEU A 84 -2.67 17.49 6.42
C LEU A 84 -1.28 18.08 6.18
N PRO A 85 -1.03 19.35 6.51
CA PRO A 85 0.28 19.98 6.30
C PRO A 85 1.32 19.58 7.33
N VAL A 86 1.12 18.45 8.01
CA VAL A 86 1.97 17.90 9.07
C VAL A 86 2.14 16.42 8.82
N GLY A 87 3.37 15.91 8.93
CA GLY A 87 3.66 14.47 8.89
C GLY A 87 3.39 13.78 10.23
N GLU A 88 3.40 12.45 10.20
CA GLU A 88 3.21 11.57 11.37
C GLU A 88 1.81 11.66 12.00
N MET A 89 0.85 12.25 11.27
CA MET A 89 -0.54 12.39 11.71
C MET A 89 -1.52 11.50 10.95
N ALA A 90 -1.06 10.76 9.93
CA ALA A 90 -1.92 9.92 9.10
C ALA A 90 -2.67 8.87 9.91
N HIS A 91 -1.96 8.13 10.77
CA HIS A 91 -2.52 7.05 11.57
C HIS A 91 -3.61 7.57 12.52
N ASP A 92 -3.28 8.54 13.36
CA ASP A 92 -4.18 9.04 14.39
C ASP A 92 -5.39 9.75 13.77
N THR A 93 -5.14 10.57 12.75
CA THR A 93 -6.23 11.27 12.06
C THR A 93 -7.17 10.30 11.35
N ALA A 94 -6.65 9.28 10.67
CA ALA A 94 -7.48 8.30 9.99
C ALA A 94 -8.35 7.50 10.96
N HIS A 95 -7.80 7.09 12.11
CA HIS A 95 -8.56 6.36 13.14
C HIS A 95 -9.61 7.23 13.83
N VAL A 96 -9.27 8.49 14.14
CA VAL A 96 -10.24 9.44 14.71
C VAL A 96 -11.36 9.71 13.71
N LEU A 97 -11.04 9.88 12.44
CA LEU A 97 -12.03 10.11 11.39
C LEU A 97 -12.93 8.89 11.18
N ALA A 98 -12.38 7.68 11.15
CA ALA A 98 -13.16 6.43 11.04
C ALA A 98 -14.17 6.31 12.19
N LYS A 99 -13.74 6.54 13.43
CA LYS A 99 -14.62 6.54 14.62
C LYS A 99 -15.68 7.63 14.55
N ALA A 100 -15.30 8.85 14.13
CA ALA A 100 -16.22 9.97 14.03
C ALA A 100 -17.31 9.75 12.96
N LEU A 101 -17.00 8.99 11.90
CA LEU A 101 -17.95 8.67 10.84
C LEU A 101 -18.87 7.50 11.19
N GLN A 102 -18.46 6.57 12.04
CA GLN A 102 -19.18 5.33 12.31
C GLN A 102 -20.61 5.57 12.82
N VAL A 103 -20.78 6.38 13.84
CA VAL A 103 -22.10 6.63 14.44
C VAL A 103 -23.01 7.43 13.49
N PRO A 104 -22.60 8.59 12.94
CA PRO A 104 -23.45 9.34 12.02
C PRO A 104 -23.89 8.55 10.80
N LEU A 105 -22.99 7.77 10.20
CA LEU A 105 -23.31 6.99 9.01
C LEU A 105 -24.28 5.84 9.34
N SER A 106 -24.09 5.15 10.45
CA SER A 106 -25.01 4.07 10.88
C SER A 106 -26.41 4.58 11.23
N MET A 107 -26.55 5.83 11.65
CA MET A 107 -27.85 6.48 11.88
C MET A 107 -28.56 6.88 10.59
N ILE A 108 -27.79 7.24 9.54
CA ILE A 108 -28.35 7.56 8.23
C ILE A 108 -28.76 6.28 7.51
N GLU A 109 -27.86 5.30 7.47
CA GLU A 109 -28.06 4.03 6.82
C GLU A 109 -27.20 2.95 7.52
N PRO A 110 -27.79 1.95 8.21
CA PRO A 110 -27.05 0.95 9.00
C PRO A 110 -26.02 0.14 8.21
N GLY A 111 -26.15 0.07 6.89
CA GLY A 111 -25.20 -0.62 6.04
C GLY A 111 -24.18 0.30 5.35
N ALA A 112 -24.16 1.58 5.68
CA ALA A 112 -23.15 2.50 5.13
C ALA A 112 -21.78 2.23 5.77
N GLN A 113 -20.75 2.11 4.92
CA GLN A 113 -19.40 1.79 5.33
C GLN A 113 -18.42 2.72 4.63
N VAL A 114 -17.30 2.98 5.30
CA VAL A 114 -16.16 3.67 4.71
C VAL A 114 -14.88 2.86 4.91
N ALA A 115 -13.97 2.99 3.95
CA ALA A 115 -12.59 2.55 4.03
C ALA A 115 -11.68 3.77 3.99
N ILE A 116 -10.58 3.76 4.72
CA ILE A 116 -9.63 4.87 4.77
C ILE A 116 -8.23 4.36 4.48
N GLY A 117 -7.67 4.82 3.36
CA GLY A 117 -6.26 4.68 3.04
C GLY A 117 -5.51 5.97 3.36
N ALA A 118 -4.39 5.88 4.04
CA ALA A 118 -3.59 7.04 4.39
C ALA A 118 -2.13 6.82 4.01
N ALA A 119 -1.41 7.90 3.74
CA ALA A 119 0.02 7.87 3.45
C ALA A 119 0.75 9.02 4.15
N GLU A 120 1.90 8.68 4.74
CA GLU A 120 2.87 9.67 5.19
C GLU A 120 3.76 10.07 4.02
N LEU A 121 3.87 11.38 3.79
CA LEU A 121 4.59 11.93 2.65
C LEU A 121 5.82 12.70 3.10
N VAL A 122 6.95 12.42 2.47
CA VAL A 122 8.20 13.17 2.60
C VAL A 122 8.39 14.00 1.33
N HIS A 123 8.60 15.30 1.47
CA HIS A 123 8.68 16.24 0.36
C HIS A 123 10.12 16.41 -0.17
N PRO A 124 10.29 16.71 -1.45
CA PRO A 124 9.25 16.84 -2.47
C PRO A 124 8.74 15.49 -2.96
N VAL A 125 7.44 15.41 -3.27
CA VAL A 125 6.80 14.21 -3.82
C VAL A 125 5.85 14.60 -4.96
N LEU A 126 5.77 13.76 -6.00
CA LEU A 126 4.84 13.98 -7.11
C LEU A 126 3.40 13.68 -6.65
N PRO A 127 2.40 14.50 -7.03
CA PRO A 127 1.00 14.28 -6.65
C PRO A 127 0.46 12.90 -7.02
N GLY A 128 0.82 12.41 -8.22
CA GLY A 128 0.43 11.08 -8.67
C GLY A 128 0.98 9.97 -7.78
N HIS A 129 2.20 10.14 -7.25
CA HIS A 129 2.78 9.19 -6.32
C HIS A 129 2.12 9.24 -4.94
N ALA A 130 1.90 10.44 -4.42
CA ALA A 130 1.22 10.62 -3.15
C ALA A 130 -0.17 9.94 -3.14
N LEU A 131 -0.93 10.15 -4.23
CA LEU A 131 -2.23 9.51 -4.41
C LEU A 131 -2.12 8.00 -4.57
N ALA A 132 -1.15 7.49 -5.33
CA ALA A 132 -0.96 6.05 -5.51
C ALA A 132 -0.66 5.33 -4.18
N LEU A 133 0.16 5.93 -3.31
CA LEU A 133 0.42 5.40 -1.97
C LEU A 133 -0.84 5.33 -1.11
N ALA A 134 -1.61 6.41 -1.08
CA ALA A 134 -2.84 6.44 -0.30
C ALA A 134 -3.93 5.51 -0.89
N ASP A 135 -4.00 5.37 -2.22
CA ASP A 135 -4.94 4.48 -2.90
C ASP A 135 -4.57 2.99 -2.71
N GLU A 136 -3.28 2.66 -2.67
CA GLU A 136 -2.82 1.32 -2.33
C GLU A 136 -3.22 0.92 -0.90
N ALA A 137 -3.02 1.83 0.06
CA ALA A 137 -3.48 1.65 1.43
C ALA A 137 -5.01 1.52 1.51
N LEU A 138 -5.73 2.31 0.70
CA LEU A 138 -7.18 2.24 0.60
C LEU A 138 -7.67 0.89 0.09
N ALA A 139 -7.04 0.35 -0.95
CA ALA A 139 -7.39 -0.97 -1.48
C ALA A 139 -7.20 -2.10 -0.45
N GLN A 140 -6.17 -2.00 0.38
CA GLN A 140 -5.96 -2.92 1.50
C GLN A 140 -7.05 -2.75 2.57
N SER A 141 -7.41 -1.50 2.90
CA SER A 141 -8.47 -1.19 3.85
C SER A 141 -9.84 -1.70 3.39
N GLU A 142 -10.16 -1.64 2.09
CA GLU A 142 -11.41 -2.17 1.53
C GLU A 142 -11.53 -3.69 1.65
N ALA A 143 -10.41 -4.42 1.59
CA ALA A 143 -10.38 -5.87 1.73
C ALA A 143 -10.53 -6.36 3.18
N ASP A 144 -10.40 -5.47 4.15
CA ASP A 144 -10.52 -5.74 5.58
C ASP A 144 -11.99 -5.56 6.05
N ARG A 145 -12.20 -5.17 7.27
CA ARG A 145 -13.51 -4.96 7.89
C ARG A 145 -14.06 -3.54 7.68
N PRO A 146 -15.36 -3.31 7.91
CA PRO A 146 -15.96 -1.98 7.88
C PRO A 146 -15.22 -0.98 8.75
N PHE A 147 -15.11 0.27 8.26
CA PHE A 147 -14.38 1.36 8.92
C PHE A 147 -12.90 1.06 9.17
N SER A 148 -12.31 0.18 8.35
CA SER A 148 -10.89 -0.14 8.40
C SER A 148 -10.04 1.06 7.99
N VAL A 149 -8.83 1.10 8.55
CA VAL A 149 -7.81 2.11 8.28
C VAL A 149 -6.50 1.40 7.98
N VAL A 150 -5.90 1.71 6.87
CA VAL A 150 -4.54 1.28 6.52
C VAL A 150 -3.69 2.51 6.24
N VAL A 151 -2.47 2.51 6.78
CA VAL A 151 -1.52 3.61 6.58
C VAL A 151 -0.29 3.09 5.86
N ALA A 152 -0.03 3.64 4.68
CA ALA A 152 1.21 3.42 3.97
C ALA A 152 2.25 4.41 4.48
N SER A 153 3.41 3.92 4.84
CA SER A 153 4.60 4.74 5.06
C SER A 153 5.37 4.81 3.76
N GLN A 154 5.82 6.00 3.37
CA GLN A 154 6.84 6.07 2.33
C GLN A 154 8.05 5.29 2.84
N PRO A 155 8.54 4.27 2.12
CA PRO A 155 9.84 3.74 2.42
C PRO A 155 10.83 4.90 2.35
N THR A 156 11.70 5.01 3.31
CA THR A 156 12.75 6.04 3.39
C THR A 156 13.69 6.03 2.19
N LYS A 157 13.58 5.01 1.35
CA LYS A 157 14.21 4.89 0.03
C LYS A 157 13.14 4.46 -0.99
N ARG A 158 13.21 5.06 -2.16
CA ARG A 158 12.31 4.92 -3.30
C ARG A 158 12.00 3.46 -3.62
N ALA A 159 10.81 2.99 -3.23
CA ALA A 159 10.36 1.67 -3.66
C ALA A 159 10.17 1.66 -5.19
N PRO A 160 10.60 0.61 -5.88
CA PRO A 160 10.44 0.48 -7.31
C PRO A 160 8.95 0.53 -7.70
N ARG A 161 8.65 1.23 -8.79
CA ARG A 161 7.27 1.51 -9.21
C ARG A 161 7.01 0.96 -10.58
N GLY A 162 6.34 -0.17 -10.61
CA GLY A 162 5.90 -0.79 -11.84
C GLY A 162 6.89 -1.82 -12.38
N GLU A 163 6.39 -2.56 -13.36
CA GLU A 163 7.06 -3.72 -13.93
C GLU A 163 8.43 -3.41 -14.54
N CYS A 164 8.53 -2.27 -15.25
CA CYS A 164 9.79 -1.88 -15.89
C CYS A 164 10.91 -1.62 -14.89
N GLU A 165 10.62 -0.95 -13.77
CA GLU A 165 11.62 -0.63 -12.76
C GLU A 165 12.02 -1.89 -11.97
N TRP A 166 11.05 -2.74 -11.61
CA TRP A 166 11.33 -4.02 -10.99
C TRP A 166 12.14 -4.95 -11.89
N ARG A 167 11.85 -4.97 -13.20
CA ARG A 167 12.62 -5.75 -14.16
C ARG A 167 14.11 -5.39 -14.14
N VAL A 168 14.43 -4.08 -14.14
CA VAL A 168 15.82 -3.60 -14.07
C VAL A 168 16.47 -4.03 -12.76
N ILE A 169 15.82 -3.80 -11.63
CA ILE A 169 16.34 -4.13 -10.30
C ILE A 169 16.58 -5.63 -10.13
N ILE A 170 15.64 -6.47 -10.61
CA ILE A 170 15.78 -7.92 -10.52
C ILE A 170 16.92 -8.41 -11.44
N ALA A 171 17.04 -7.85 -12.65
CA ALA A 171 18.12 -8.21 -13.57
C ALA A 171 19.50 -7.85 -12.98
N GLU A 172 19.66 -6.61 -12.48
CA GLU A 172 20.88 -6.18 -11.80
C GLU A 172 21.19 -7.03 -10.56
N ALA A 173 20.16 -7.37 -9.76
CA ALA A 173 20.35 -8.19 -8.58
C ALA A 173 20.80 -9.63 -8.91
N LEU A 174 20.37 -10.17 -10.05
CA LEU A 174 20.85 -11.46 -10.54
C LEU A 174 22.30 -11.39 -11.02
N GLU A 175 22.67 -10.35 -11.77
CA GLU A 175 24.02 -10.13 -12.25
C GLU A 175 25.02 -9.90 -11.09
N GLU A 176 24.61 -9.15 -10.08
CA GLU A 176 25.45 -8.81 -8.91
C GLU A 176 25.32 -9.84 -7.74
N CYS A 177 24.66 -10.96 -7.98
CA CYS A 177 24.45 -12.00 -6.96
C CYS A 177 23.74 -11.50 -5.68
N ARG A 178 22.85 -10.50 -5.79
CA ARG A 178 22.10 -9.90 -4.68
C ARG A 178 20.76 -10.63 -4.38
N VAL A 179 20.77 -11.94 -4.53
CA VAL A 179 19.69 -12.84 -4.10
C VAL A 179 20.19 -13.63 -2.89
N ALA A 180 19.39 -13.72 -1.85
CA ALA A 180 19.71 -14.45 -0.63
C ALA A 180 18.58 -15.41 -0.26
N LEU A 181 18.85 -16.34 0.64
CA LEU A 181 17.86 -17.25 1.24
C LEU A 181 17.71 -16.94 2.71
N GLU A 182 16.47 -16.80 3.16
CA GLU A 182 16.11 -16.70 4.57
C GLU A 182 15.55 -18.05 5.05
N PRO A 183 16.27 -18.79 5.94
CA PRO A 183 15.83 -20.09 6.39
C PRO A 183 14.85 -20.00 7.56
N HIS A 184 13.73 -20.70 7.46
CA HIS A 184 12.72 -20.83 8.51
C HIS A 184 12.66 -22.31 8.97
N PRO A 185 12.86 -22.62 10.26
CA PRO A 185 12.87 -24.00 10.73
C PRO A 185 11.45 -24.57 10.77
N VAL A 186 11.28 -25.72 10.14
CA VAL A 186 10.04 -26.52 10.17
C VAL A 186 10.25 -27.69 11.12
N HIS A 187 9.42 -27.80 12.16
CA HIS A 187 9.50 -28.82 13.17
C HIS A 187 8.33 -29.79 13.07
N THR A 188 8.59 -31.04 13.45
CA THR A 188 7.56 -32.05 13.71
C THR A 188 6.78 -31.71 14.99
N PRO A 189 5.58 -32.27 15.23
CA PRO A 189 4.80 -32.02 16.46
C PRO A 189 5.55 -32.37 17.76
N ASP A 190 6.50 -33.29 17.69
CA ASP A 190 7.39 -33.68 18.79
C ASP A 190 8.63 -32.78 18.94
N GLY A 191 8.70 -31.67 18.18
CA GLY A 191 9.75 -30.65 18.31
C GLY A 191 11.05 -30.94 17.56
N ARG A 192 11.15 -32.03 16.79
CA ARG A 192 12.34 -32.34 16.00
C ARG A 192 12.38 -31.52 14.72
N LEU A 193 13.53 -30.95 14.39
CA LEU A 193 13.75 -30.24 13.12
C LEU A 193 13.58 -31.21 11.93
N LEU A 194 12.64 -30.91 11.03
CA LEU A 194 12.39 -31.67 9.83
C LEU A 194 13.25 -31.18 8.67
N HIS A 195 13.19 -29.89 8.38
CA HIS A 195 13.98 -29.18 7.36
C HIS A 195 13.93 -27.68 7.61
N LEU A 196 14.70 -26.93 6.83
CA LEU A 196 14.61 -25.46 6.73
C LEU A 196 13.82 -25.10 5.47
N GLU A 197 12.71 -24.41 5.61
CA GLU A 197 12.01 -23.77 4.50
C GLU A 197 12.69 -22.46 4.17
N CYS A 198 13.16 -22.31 2.94
CA CYS A 198 13.94 -21.13 2.55
C CYS A 198 13.12 -20.19 1.68
N SER A 199 12.88 -18.98 2.18
CA SER A 199 12.28 -17.88 1.44
C SER A 199 13.34 -17.14 0.65
N VAL A 200 13.05 -16.82 -0.63
CA VAL A 200 13.94 -16.05 -1.48
C VAL A 200 13.83 -14.57 -1.14
N GLN A 201 14.95 -13.92 -0.86
CA GLN A 201 15.07 -12.51 -0.56
C GLN A 201 15.83 -11.79 -1.67
N LEU A 202 15.29 -10.66 -2.14
CA LEU A 202 15.98 -9.77 -3.06
C LEU A 202 16.67 -8.67 -2.27
N GLN A 203 17.98 -8.54 -2.41
CA GLN A 203 18.74 -7.45 -1.82
C GLN A 203 18.80 -6.26 -2.79
N LEU A 204 18.40 -5.10 -2.31
CA LEU A 204 18.48 -3.84 -3.06
C LEU A 204 19.93 -3.36 -3.13
N SER A 205 20.21 -2.39 -4.01
CA SER A 205 21.55 -1.83 -4.22
C SER A 205 22.19 -1.23 -2.95
N ASP A 206 21.39 -0.96 -1.93
CA ASP A 206 21.86 -0.46 -0.64
C ASP A 206 22.15 -1.57 0.39
N GLY A 207 22.03 -2.84 -0.01
CA GLY A 207 22.23 -3.99 0.84
C GLY A 207 21.03 -4.35 1.73
N THR A 208 19.92 -3.61 1.67
CA THR A 208 18.71 -3.96 2.43
C THR A 208 17.89 -5.00 1.68
N ALA A 209 17.25 -5.93 2.42
CA ALA A 209 16.30 -6.86 1.83
C ALA A 209 15.01 -6.13 1.41
N SER A 210 14.48 -6.47 0.23
CA SER A 210 13.19 -5.95 -0.21
C SER A 210 12.07 -6.51 0.67
N THR A 211 11.31 -5.63 1.30
CA THR A 211 10.09 -5.99 2.04
C THR A 211 8.87 -6.15 1.14
N ASP A 212 8.96 -5.74 -0.12
CA ASP A 212 7.88 -5.85 -1.10
C ASP A 212 7.88 -7.23 -1.77
N THR A 213 6.97 -8.10 -1.32
CA THR A 213 6.84 -9.47 -1.86
C THR A 213 6.32 -9.52 -3.31
N ARG A 214 5.82 -8.41 -3.85
CA ARG A 214 5.31 -8.32 -5.24
C ARG A 214 6.41 -8.48 -6.29
N TRP A 215 7.68 -8.27 -5.93
CA TRP A 215 8.80 -8.42 -6.85
C TRP A 215 8.86 -9.81 -7.51
N LEU A 216 8.44 -10.87 -6.79
CA LEU A 216 8.36 -12.22 -7.36
C LEU A 216 7.36 -12.31 -8.50
N ALA A 217 6.20 -11.66 -8.38
CA ALA A 217 5.20 -11.61 -9.45
C ALA A 217 5.70 -10.79 -10.65
N PHE A 218 6.50 -9.75 -10.42
CA PHE A 218 7.15 -9.01 -11.51
C PHE A 218 8.27 -9.81 -12.16
N ALA A 219 9.07 -10.58 -11.39
CA ALA A 219 10.04 -11.52 -11.93
C ALA A 219 9.40 -12.54 -12.87
N GLU A 220 8.22 -13.04 -12.49
CA GLU A 220 7.44 -13.98 -13.28
C GLU A 220 6.97 -13.37 -14.61
N ARG A 221 6.34 -12.19 -14.57
CA ARG A 221 5.87 -11.48 -15.77
C ARG A 221 7.01 -11.06 -16.71
N SER A 222 8.14 -10.68 -16.14
CA SER A 222 9.34 -10.25 -16.89
C SER A 222 10.21 -11.42 -17.36
N GLN A 223 9.79 -12.67 -17.15
CA GLN A 223 10.54 -13.89 -17.49
C GLN A 223 11.92 -14.00 -16.80
N LEU A 224 12.11 -13.33 -15.68
CA LEU A 224 13.33 -13.40 -14.86
C LEU A 224 13.23 -14.45 -13.75
N ARG A 225 12.05 -15.04 -13.55
CA ARG A 225 11.79 -16.02 -12.49
C ARG A 225 12.71 -17.26 -12.58
N PRO A 226 13.01 -17.83 -13.77
CA PRO A 226 13.95 -18.95 -13.86
C PRO A 226 15.35 -18.63 -13.32
N GLY A 227 15.85 -17.42 -13.58
CA GLY A 227 17.14 -16.95 -13.05
C GLY A 227 17.12 -16.82 -11.52
N VAL A 228 16.03 -16.29 -10.95
CA VAL A 228 15.83 -16.20 -9.50
C VAL A 228 15.79 -17.58 -8.85
N ASP A 229 15.02 -18.50 -9.41
CA ASP A 229 14.86 -19.85 -8.89
C ASP A 229 16.17 -20.65 -9.03
N GLY A 230 16.90 -20.50 -10.15
CA GLY A 230 18.22 -21.11 -10.35
C GLY A 230 19.23 -20.65 -9.29
N ARG A 231 19.26 -19.33 -9.01
CA ARG A 231 20.13 -18.79 -7.96
C ARG A 231 19.73 -19.27 -6.56
N ALA A 232 18.43 -19.36 -6.28
CA ALA A 232 17.93 -19.88 -5.01
C ALA A 232 18.32 -21.35 -4.79
N ILE A 233 18.21 -22.19 -5.82
CA ILE A 233 18.64 -23.60 -5.78
C ILE A 233 20.15 -23.69 -5.53
N GLN A 234 20.95 -22.88 -6.24
CA GLN A 234 22.40 -22.85 -6.05
C GLN A 234 22.76 -22.50 -4.61
N LEU A 235 22.18 -21.45 -4.04
CA LEU A 235 22.41 -21.04 -2.66
C LEU A 235 21.98 -22.11 -1.65
N ALA A 236 20.89 -22.80 -1.90
CA ALA A 236 20.45 -23.92 -1.04
C ALA A 236 21.42 -25.07 -1.06
N LEU A 237 21.96 -25.46 -2.23
CA LEU A 237 22.96 -26.52 -2.37
C LEU A 237 24.29 -26.15 -1.70
N GLU A 238 24.75 -24.90 -1.87
CA GLU A 238 25.93 -24.37 -1.18
C GLU A 238 25.76 -24.47 0.34
N ALA A 239 24.63 -24.03 0.86
CA ALA A 239 24.33 -24.08 2.29
C ALA A 239 24.19 -25.52 2.83
N ILE A 240 23.56 -26.44 2.09
CA ILE A 240 23.49 -27.86 2.46
C ILE A 240 24.92 -28.51 2.53
N THR A 241 25.80 -28.08 1.63
CA THR A 241 27.18 -28.58 1.62
C THR A 241 27.93 -28.17 2.89
N LEU A 242 27.64 -26.94 3.40
CA LEU A 242 28.28 -26.39 4.60
C LEU A 242 27.76 -27.01 5.90
N ASP A 243 26.43 -27.08 6.07
CA ASP A 243 25.81 -27.40 7.37
C ASP A 243 25.09 -28.77 7.40
N ARG A 244 24.98 -29.44 6.26
CA ARG A 244 24.34 -30.75 6.10
C ARG A 244 22.86 -30.79 6.48
N GLN A 245 22.21 -29.61 6.55
CA GLN A 245 20.79 -29.51 6.88
C GLN A 245 19.91 -29.59 5.62
N ARG A 246 18.79 -30.29 5.73
CA ARG A 246 17.80 -30.36 4.65
C ARG A 246 17.14 -29.02 4.44
N ARG A 247 16.99 -28.61 3.18
CA ARG A 247 16.31 -27.36 2.79
C ARG A 247 15.22 -27.62 1.77
N SER A 248 14.15 -26.83 1.84
CA SER A 248 13.16 -26.72 0.78
C SER A 248 13.20 -25.30 0.19
N VAL A 249 13.04 -25.20 -1.11
CA VAL A 249 12.95 -23.95 -1.86
C VAL A 249 11.75 -24.04 -2.78
N SER A 250 10.90 -23.01 -2.80
CA SER A 250 9.77 -22.94 -3.73
C SER A 250 10.25 -22.52 -5.10
N VAL A 251 9.97 -23.33 -6.11
CA VAL A 251 10.34 -23.11 -7.52
C VAL A 251 9.07 -22.97 -8.35
N ALA A 252 9.02 -21.98 -9.24
CA ALA A 252 7.87 -21.77 -10.11
C ALA A 252 7.80 -22.86 -11.21
N GLY A 253 6.57 -23.28 -11.58
CA GLY A 253 6.39 -24.30 -12.60
C GLY A 253 7.03 -23.95 -13.96
N GLN A 254 7.02 -22.67 -14.34
CA GLN A 254 7.69 -22.19 -15.56
C GLN A 254 9.21 -22.33 -15.51
N SER A 255 9.82 -22.28 -14.33
CA SER A 255 11.27 -22.45 -14.18
C SER A 255 11.71 -23.89 -14.42
N LEU A 256 10.83 -24.87 -14.17
CA LEU A 256 11.09 -26.28 -14.44
C LEU A 256 11.04 -26.61 -15.95
N ALA A 257 10.32 -25.83 -16.74
CA ALA A 257 10.20 -26.02 -18.18
C ALA A 257 11.35 -25.36 -18.99
N SER A 258 12.14 -24.50 -18.36
CA SER A 258 13.23 -23.74 -18.99
C SER A 258 14.63 -24.34 -18.75
N VAL A 259 14.71 -25.59 -18.25
CA VAL A 259 15.98 -26.31 -18.08
C VAL A 259 16.28 -27.03 -19.39
N ASP A 260 17.04 -26.38 -20.26
CA ASP A 260 17.84 -27.00 -21.33
C ASP A 260 19.30 -27.08 -20.91
#